data_5e666fa6264535536af2492922b2feff
#
_entry.id   5e666fa6264535536af2492922b2feff
#
_cell.length_a   1.000
_cell.length_b   1.000
_cell.length_c   1.000
_cell.angle_alpha   90.00
_cell.angle_beta   90.00
_cell.angle_gamma   90.00
#
_symmetry.space_group_name_H-M   'P 1'
#
loop_
_entity.id
_entity.type
_entity.pdbx_description
1 polymer ?
#
loop_
_entity_poly.entity_id
_entity_poly.type
_entity_poly.pdbx_seq_one_letter_code
_entity_poly.pdbx_strand_id
1 'polypeptide(L)'
;LNFSDDNKDGFLHIDLVDNLKNIEPLGSLISKTKTFDQAKSFLTFTEAIADRKKWSTIFLNSPRGRGKSSVMGLAVVSAITYGYSSIFVTAPVPENLNSFFAFLFIGLKTLNYIENKDYEIIQNPVQKCIERINIFSTHRQTIRFIFPREISEYKNIIELLVIDEGATIYDEIKENFSGPYLIFISSTTSGYEGTGRSLNLKLLNSLKANAFLSNDFNSKQNTRVFREVILKKPIRYSINDPVEKWLNELLCLDLDNSHRLIEGCPKLDTCKLYLVDRNTLFSGHELGKLLLQKIIFLFSISHYRNSPDDIQMLSDSPSHRILILISPFNMRLNILPDIITAIHFCYEGQINRNFSKKNMILDKKFPGDLIPWVISRNFLDPSFSEFSGIRIVRIATHSDVQNIGYGSKAISILQNFCELNKKKSFKKKLILSEKKKKL
;
A
#
# COMPACT_ATOMS: atom_id res chain seq x y z
N LEU A 1 -15.14 25.06 30.28
CA LEU A 1 -15.85 24.06 29.44
C LEU A 1 -14.84 23.54 28.43
N ASN A 2 -14.18 22.42 28.74
CA ASN A 2 -13.36 21.69 27.78
C ASN A 2 -14.30 21.01 26.78
N PHE A 3 -14.57 21.68 25.66
CA PHE A 3 -15.17 21.02 24.51
C PHE A 3 -14.19 19.98 24.02
N SER A 4 -14.64 18.75 23.84
CA SER A 4 -13.85 17.71 23.19
C SER A 4 -13.41 18.21 21.81
N ASP A 5 -12.22 17.85 21.35
CA ASP A 5 -11.66 18.30 20.05
C ASP A 5 -12.64 18.06 18.88
N ASP A 6 -13.49 17.05 19.00
CA ASP A 6 -14.55 16.71 18.05
C ASP A 6 -15.62 17.79 17.86
N ASN A 7 -16.02 18.46 18.95
CA ASN A 7 -16.99 19.55 18.87
C ASN A 7 -16.36 20.78 18.19
N LYS A 8 -15.06 21.04 18.41
CA LYS A 8 -14.35 22.15 17.75
C LYS A 8 -14.29 21.96 16.24
N ASP A 9 -13.94 20.76 15.77
CA ASP A 9 -13.89 20.44 14.33
C ASP A 9 -15.26 20.53 13.66
N GLY A 10 -16.32 20.13 14.37
CA GLY A 10 -17.70 20.28 13.90
C GLY A 10 -18.10 21.74 13.72
N PHE A 11 -17.80 22.59 14.70
CA PHE A 11 -18.05 24.03 14.61
C PHE A 11 -17.23 24.70 13.51
N LEU A 12 -15.94 24.36 13.39
CA LEU A 12 -15.08 24.89 12.34
C LEU A 12 -15.55 24.50 10.94
N HIS A 13 -16.09 23.30 10.78
CA HIS A 13 -16.67 22.85 9.51
C HIS A 13 -17.91 23.66 9.14
N ILE A 14 -18.86 23.85 10.10
CA ILE A 14 -20.07 24.60 9.89
C ILE A 14 -19.73 26.06 9.58
N ASP A 15 -18.86 26.68 10.36
CA ASP A 15 -18.43 28.09 10.17
C ASP A 15 -17.78 28.28 8.78
N LEU A 16 -16.92 27.36 8.37
CA LEU A 16 -16.28 27.38 7.04
C LEU A 16 -17.31 27.28 5.91
N VAL A 17 -18.29 26.39 6.03
CA VAL A 17 -19.35 26.20 5.03
C VAL A 17 -20.24 27.44 4.98
N ASP A 18 -20.62 28.00 6.12
CA ASP A 18 -21.48 29.21 6.20
C ASP A 18 -20.78 30.42 5.62
N ASN A 19 -19.48 30.61 5.90
CA ASN A 19 -18.70 31.73 5.36
C ASN A 19 -18.56 31.68 3.83
N LEU A 20 -18.56 30.49 3.24
CA LEU A 20 -18.40 30.32 1.80
C LEU A 20 -19.72 30.09 1.05
N LYS A 21 -20.83 30.00 1.74
CA LYS A 21 -22.17 29.66 1.19
C LYS A 21 -22.59 30.54 0.01
N ASN A 22 -22.22 31.79 0.04
CA ASN A 22 -22.62 32.78 -0.99
C ASN A 22 -21.63 32.90 -2.15
N ILE A 23 -20.56 32.08 -2.15
CA ILE A 23 -19.52 32.09 -3.18
C ILE A 23 -19.73 30.91 -4.10
N GLU A 24 -20.47 31.08 -5.21
CA GLU A 24 -20.66 30.01 -6.19
C GLU A 24 -19.45 29.86 -7.11
N PRO A 25 -19.07 28.63 -7.52
CA PRO A 25 -19.68 27.31 -7.22
C PRO A 25 -19.17 26.67 -5.92
N LEU A 26 -18.29 27.35 -5.19
CA LEU A 26 -17.61 26.83 -4.00
C LEU A 26 -18.59 26.47 -2.87
N GLY A 27 -19.53 27.40 -2.57
CA GLY A 27 -20.48 27.22 -1.49
C GLY A 27 -21.35 25.99 -1.64
N SER A 28 -21.88 25.80 -2.87
CA SER A 28 -22.70 24.62 -3.18
C SER A 28 -21.91 23.32 -3.06
N LEU A 29 -20.67 23.27 -3.54
CA LEU A 29 -19.85 22.05 -3.53
C LEU A 29 -19.29 21.73 -2.13
N ILE A 30 -18.81 22.75 -1.38
CA ILE A 30 -18.26 22.55 -0.04
C ILE A 30 -19.32 22.03 0.95
N SER A 31 -20.60 22.40 0.74
CA SER A 31 -21.72 21.89 1.53
C SER A 31 -21.88 20.37 1.46
N LYS A 32 -21.29 19.71 0.47
CA LYS A 32 -21.31 18.23 0.32
C LYS A 32 -20.18 17.54 1.04
N THR A 33 -19.24 18.29 1.62
CA THR A 33 -18.21 17.73 2.51
C THR A 33 -18.80 17.41 3.88
N LYS A 34 -18.26 16.39 4.55
CA LYS A 34 -18.75 15.91 5.86
C LYS A 34 -17.85 16.29 7.03
N THR A 35 -16.59 16.60 6.76
CA THR A 35 -15.59 16.89 7.80
C THR A 35 -14.81 18.14 7.46
N PHE A 36 -14.28 18.81 8.49
CA PHE A 36 -13.43 19.97 8.33
C PHE A 36 -12.20 19.69 7.45
N ASP A 37 -11.57 18.51 7.64
CA ASP A 37 -10.43 18.08 6.83
C ASP A 37 -10.80 17.97 5.34
N GLN A 38 -11.98 17.45 5.02
CA GLN A 38 -12.46 17.38 3.64
C GLN A 38 -12.71 18.77 3.06
N ALA A 39 -13.36 19.66 3.80
CA ALA A 39 -13.63 21.03 3.37
C ALA A 39 -12.32 21.79 3.08
N LYS A 40 -11.35 21.70 3.99
CA LYS A 40 -10.02 22.29 3.82
C LYS A 40 -9.28 21.70 2.61
N SER A 41 -9.36 20.39 2.43
CA SER A 41 -8.77 19.71 1.28
C SER A 41 -9.40 20.18 -0.03
N PHE A 42 -10.73 20.27 -0.09
CA PHE A 42 -11.47 20.77 -1.24
C PHE A 42 -11.03 22.21 -1.61
N LEU A 43 -10.87 23.09 -0.63
CA LEU A 43 -10.36 24.44 -0.87
C LEU A 43 -8.94 24.42 -1.44
N THR A 44 -8.06 23.60 -0.92
CA THR A 44 -6.68 23.47 -1.44
C THR A 44 -6.67 23.02 -2.89
N PHE A 45 -7.55 22.09 -3.29
CA PHE A 45 -7.73 21.70 -4.68
C PHE A 45 -8.26 22.85 -5.53
N THR A 46 -9.26 23.58 -5.04
CA THR A 46 -9.86 24.67 -5.79
C THR A 46 -8.92 25.87 -5.95
N GLU A 47 -8.10 26.18 -4.95
CA GLU A 47 -7.03 27.20 -5.08
C GLU A 47 -6.05 26.83 -6.21
N ALA A 48 -5.64 25.56 -6.31
CA ALA A 48 -4.75 25.13 -7.37
C ALA A 48 -5.42 25.12 -8.75
N ILE A 49 -6.72 24.85 -8.82
CA ILE A 49 -7.54 24.95 -10.04
C ILE A 49 -7.64 26.41 -10.50
N ALA A 50 -7.84 27.35 -9.58
CA ALA A 50 -7.96 28.77 -9.88
C ALA A 50 -6.63 29.40 -10.33
N ASP A 51 -5.50 28.94 -9.78
CA ASP A 51 -4.15 29.42 -10.15
C ASP A 51 -3.59 28.69 -11.40
N ARG A 52 -4.11 29.06 -12.58
CA ARG A 52 -3.71 28.43 -13.86
C ARG A 52 -2.25 28.72 -14.28
N LYS A 53 -1.57 29.66 -13.63
CA LYS A 53 -0.20 30.06 -13.98
C LYS A 53 0.87 29.13 -13.40
N LYS A 54 0.51 28.33 -12.39
CA LYS A 54 1.43 27.45 -11.69
C LYS A 54 0.99 26.00 -11.79
N TRP A 55 1.85 25.16 -12.28
CA TRP A 55 1.60 23.73 -12.22
C TRP A 55 1.76 23.25 -10.78
N SER A 56 0.72 22.62 -10.27
CA SER A 56 0.67 22.14 -8.90
C SER A 56 0.49 20.63 -8.87
N THR A 57 1.11 19.99 -7.89
CA THR A 57 0.83 18.61 -7.52
C THR A 57 0.25 18.61 -6.12
N ILE A 58 -0.99 18.15 -5.98
CA ILE A 58 -1.63 17.99 -4.68
C ILE A 58 -1.69 16.50 -4.36
N PHE A 59 -1.10 16.13 -3.24
CA PHE A 59 -1.06 14.78 -2.73
C PHE A 59 -1.98 14.64 -1.53
N LEU A 60 -3.09 13.91 -1.71
CA LEU A 60 -4.08 13.65 -0.70
C LEU A 60 -3.80 12.28 -0.03
N ASN A 61 -3.31 12.34 1.17
CA ASN A 61 -2.89 11.18 1.94
C ASN A 61 -3.85 10.91 3.10
N SER A 62 -4.30 9.68 3.29
CA SER A 62 -5.11 9.35 4.45
C SER A 62 -5.28 7.84 4.66
N PRO A 63 -5.65 7.40 5.86
CA PRO A 63 -6.17 6.06 6.08
C PRO A 63 -7.44 5.80 5.25
N ARG A 64 -7.85 4.54 5.16
CA ARG A 64 -9.07 4.15 4.45
C ARG A 64 -10.33 4.69 5.17
N GLY A 65 -11.38 5.01 4.41
CA GLY A 65 -12.67 5.44 4.99
C GLY A 65 -12.74 6.90 5.41
N ARG A 66 -11.82 7.76 4.96
CA ARG A 66 -11.80 9.22 5.24
C ARG A 66 -12.34 10.07 4.09
N GLY A 67 -12.79 9.44 2.99
CA GLY A 67 -13.45 10.13 1.88
C GLY A 67 -12.51 10.81 0.88
N LYS A 68 -11.34 10.23 0.58
CA LYS A 68 -10.43 10.73 -0.47
C LYS A 68 -11.11 10.91 -1.82
N SER A 69 -11.66 9.81 -2.35
CA SER A 69 -12.30 9.81 -3.68
C SER A 69 -13.49 10.76 -3.75
N SER A 70 -14.21 11.01 -2.62
CA SER A 70 -15.31 11.97 -2.59
C SER A 70 -14.84 13.41 -2.76
N VAL A 71 -13.78 13.81 -2.04
CA VAL A 71 -13.20 15.16 -2.18
C VAL A 71 -12.65 15.37 -3.59
N MET A 72 -11.96 14.37 -4.15
CA MET A 72 -11.43 14.45 -5.51
C MET A 72 -12.53 14.56 -6.57
N GLY A 73 -13.64 13.81 -6.42
CA GLY A 73 -14.80 13.93 -7.30
C GLY A 73 -15.40 15.34 -7.29
N LEU A 74 -15.59 15.92 -6.10
CA LEU A 74 -16.07 17.30 -5.97
C LEU A 74 -15.07 18.33 -6.53
N ALA A 75 -13.77 18.13 -6.34
CA ALA A 75 -12.71 18.99 -6.88
C ALA A 75 -12.72 18.99 -8.42
N VAL A 76 -12.97 17.86 -9.06
CA VAL A 76 -13.10 17.78 -10.53
C VAL A 76 -14.32 18.56 -11.02
N VAL A 77 -15.44 18.54 -10.28
CA VAL A 77 -16.60 19.39 -10.63
C VAL A 77 -16.23 20.88 -10.56
N SER A 78 -15.45 21.27 -9.54
CA SER A 78 -14.90 22.64 -9.48
C SER A 78 -14.03 22.94 -10.72
N ALA A 79 -13.16 22.02 -11.16
CA ALA A 79 -12.35 22.20 -12.36
C ALA A 79 -13.19 22.41 -13.64
N ILE A 80 -14.32 21.71 -13.76
CA ILE A 80 -15.28 21.90 -14.86
C ILE A 80 -15.82 23.33 -14.86
N THR A 81 -16.25 23.84 -13.71
CA THR A 81 -16.79 25.22 -13.61
C THR A 81 -15.73 26.29 -13.88
N TYR A 82 -14.48 26.01 -13.59
CA TYR A 82 -13.35 26.86 -13.96
C TYR A 82 -12.91 26.71 -15.42
N GLY A 83 -13.61 25.85 -16.23
CA GLY A 83 -13.42 25.72 -17.67
C GLY A 83 -12.25 24.83 -18.10
N TYR A 84 -11.86 23.83 -17.29
CA TYR A 84 -10.91 22.79 -17.73
C TYR A 84 -11.58 21.91 -18.77
N SER A 85 -10.95 21.76 -19.94
CA SER A 85 -11.53 21.05 -21.10
C SER A 85 -11.17 19.57 -21.12
N SER A 86 -9.96 19.23 -20.70
CA SER A 86 -9.36 17.90 -20.84
C SER A 86 -8.90 17.36 -19.49
N ILE A 87 -9.79 16.63 -18.83
CA ILE A 87 -9.55 16.02 -17.52
C ILE A 87 -9.37 14.51 -17.70
N PHE A 88 -8.25 13.98 -17.23
CA PHE A 88 -7.95 12.56 -17.28
C PHE A 88 -7.92 11.97 -15.89
N VAL A 89 -8.53 10.79 -15.74
CA VAL A 89 -8.62 10.07 -14.47
C VAL A 89 -8.02 8.69 -14.62
N THR A 90 -7.20 8.26 -13.69
CA THR A 90 -6.58 6.94 -13.68
C THR A 90 -6.60 6.31 -12.29
N ALA A 91 -6.67 4.99 -12.27
CA ALA A 91 -6.61 4.17 -11.06
C ALA A 91 -6.03 2.78 -11.41
N PRO A 92 -5.63 1.96 -10.41
CA PRO A 92 -5.16 0.58 -10.65
C PRO A 92 -6.18 -0.28 -11.41
N VAL A 93 -7.45 -0.18 -11.04
CA VAL A 93 -8.59 -0.81 -11.70
C VAL A 93 -9.76 0.19 -11.81
N PRO A 94 -10.58 0.12 -12.89
CA PRO A 94 -11.68 1.07 -13.11
C PRO A 94 -12.70 1.10 -11.96
N GLU A 95 -12.93 -0.03 -11.27
CA GLU A 95 -13.89 -0.17 -10.18
C GLU A 95 -13.55 0.70 -8.97
N ASN A 96 -12.28 1.03 -8.77
CA ASN A 96 -11.83 1.91 -7.68
C ASN A 96 -12.41 3.33 -7.82
N LEU A 97 -12.73 3.74 -9.04
CA LEU A 97 -13.31 5.06 -9.35
C LEU A 97 -14.82 5.17 -9.13
N ASN A 98 -15.52 4.10 -8.76
CA ASN A 98 -16.96 4.14 -8.54
C ASN A 98 -17.37 5.21 -7.51
N SER A 99 -16.63 5.29 -6.40
CA SER A 99 -16.88 6.32 -5.37
C SER A 99 -16.56 7.73 -5.87
N PHE A 100 -15.50 7.89 -6.67
CA PHE A 100 -15.11 9.13 -7.28
C PHE A 100 -16.20 9.65 -8.22
N PHE A 101 -16.68 8.83 -9.17
CA PHE A 101 -17.73 9.19 -10.10
C PHE A 101 -19.07 9.46 -9.38
N ALA A 102 -19.41 8.69 -8.34
CA ALA A 102 -20.63 8.96 -7.57
C ALA A 102 -20.64 10.39 -6.99
N PHE A 103 -19.53 10.84 -6.39
CA PHE A 103 -19.42 12.19 -5.86
C PHE A 103 -19.28 13.27 -6.94
N LEU A 104 -18.69 12.94 -8.08
CA LEU A 104 -18.69 13.81 -9.25
C LEU A 104 -20.14 14.08 -9.72
N PHE A 105 -20.98 13.06 -9.85
CA PHE A 105 -22.38 13.23 -10.20
C PHE A 105 -23.20 13.99 -9.15
N ILE A 106 -22.93 13.76 -7.86
CA ILE A 106 -23.52 14.55 -6.78
C ILE A 106 -23.15 16.02 -6.95
N GLY A 107 -21.90 16.33 -7.24
CA GLY A 107 -21.44 17.70 -7.48
C GLY A 107 -22.08 18.34 -8.70
N LEU A 108 -22.13 17.64 -9.86
CA LEU A 108 -22.80 18.11 -11.06
C LEU A 108 -24.30 18.41 -10.80
N LYS A 109 -24.99 17.48 -10.13
CA LYS A 109 -26.40 17.67 -9.76
C LYS A 109 -26.61 18.84 -8.81
N THR A 110 -25.67 19.07 -7.89
CA THR A 110 -25.72 20.21 -6.95
C THR A 110 -25.61 21.55 -7.69
N LEU A 111 -24.88 21.58 -8.80
CA LEU A 111 -24.76 22.74 -9.70
C LEU A 111 -25.84 22.75 -10.81
N ASN A 112 -26.91 21.97 -10.66
CA ASN A 112 -28.05 21.90 -11.59
C ASN A 112 -27.72 21.40 -13.00
N TYR A 113 -26.64 20.65 -13.21
CA TYR A 113 -26.39 19.94 -14.47
C TYR A 113 -27.34 18.75 -14.62
N ILE A 114 -27.97 18.63 -15.78
CA ILE A 114 -28.97 17.60 -16.10
C ILE A 114 -28.33 16.56 -17.03
N GLU A 115 -28.46 15.28 -16.67
CA GLU A 115 -28.00 14.17 -17.49
C GLU A 115 -28.73 14.11 -18.83
N ASN A 116 -28.04 13.73 -19.91
CA ASN A 116 -28.51 13.72 -21.30
C ASN A 116 -28.87 15.10 -21.90
N LYS A 117 -28.69 16.19 -21.17
CA LYS A 117 -28.81 17.56 -21.63
C LYS A 117 -27.49 18.31 -21.52
N ASP A 118 -26.97 18.40 -20.31
CA ASP A 118 -25.77 19.17 -20.00
C ASP A 118 -24.52 18.27 -19.92
N TYR A 119 -24.70 16.95 -19.69
CA TYR A 119 -23.63 15.98 -19.76
C TYR A 119 -24.14 14.60 -20.21
N GLU A 120 -23.24 13.82 -20.80
CA GLU A 120 -23.45 12.45 -21.30
C GLU A 120 -22.42 11.50 -20.70
N ILE A 121 -22.86 10.32 -20.28
CA ILE A 121 -22.00 9.27 -19.72
C ILE A 121 -21.79 8.18 -20.76
N ILE A 122 -20.54 7.91 -21.10
CA ILE A 122 -20.15 6.81 -22.00
C ILE A 122 -19.51 5.70 -21.16
N GLN A 123 -20.14 4.53 -21.18
CA GLN A 123 -19.69 3.35 -20.46
C GLN A 123 -19.10 2.31 -21.40
N ASN A 124 -18.09 1.59 -20.93
CA ASN A 124 -17.59 0.42 -21.64
C ASN A 124 -18.62 -0.72 -21.56
N PRO A 125 -19.10 -1.25 -22.70
CA PRO A 125 -20.15 -2.26 -22.71
C PRO A 125 -19.74 -3.59 -22.08
N VAL A 126 -18.44 -3.91 -22.08
CA VAL A 126 -17.88 -5.17 -21.55
C VAL A 126 -17.64 -5.08 -20.05
N GLN A 127 -16.95 -4.03 -19.61
CA GLN A 127 -16.54 -3.85 -18.22
C GLN A 127 -17.58 -3.09 -17.37
N LYS A 128 -18.60 -2.51 -17.99
CA LYS A 128 -19.62 -1.67 -17.34
C LYS A 128 -19.05 -0.52 -16.50
N CYS A 129 -17.80 -0.12 -16.75
CA CYS A 129 -17.16 1.03 -16.13
C CYS A 129 -17.35 2.29 -16.98
N ILE A 130 -17.26 3.46 -16.32
CA ILE A 130 -17.32 4.75 -16.99
C ILE A 130 -16.00 4.98 -17.72
N GLU A 131 -16.07 5.11 -19.04
CA GLU A 131 -14.91 5.38 -19.89
C GLU A 131 -14.71 6.88 -20.10
N ARG A 132 -15.82 7.61 -20.35
CA ARG A 132 -15.79 9.04 -20.62
C ARG A 132 -17.09 9.72 -20.21
N ILE A 133 -16.96 10.96 -19.74
CA ILE A 133 -18.09 11.86 -19.53
C ILE A 133 -17.86 13.08 -20.41
N ASN A 134 -18.81 13.37 -21.31
CA ASN A 134 -18.81 14.59 -22.09
C ASN A 134 -19.69 15.61 -21.38
N ILE A 135 -19.22 16.86 -21.28
CA ILE A 135 -19.97 17.95 -20.66
C ILE A 135 -20.13 19.05 -21.70
N PHE A 136 -21.37 19.53 -21.84
CA PHE A 136 -21.78 20.52 -22.82
C PHE A 136 -22.20 21.81 -22.07
N SER A 137 -21.20 22.63 -21.73
CA SER A 137 -21.42 23.92 -21.09
C SER A 137 -21.09 25.04 -22.10
N THR A 138 -20.30 26.03 -21.75
CA THR A 138 -19.84 27.08 -22.65
C THR A 138 -18.97 26.54 -23.79
N HIS A 139 -18.27 25.46 -23.57
CA HIS A 139 -17.48 24.69 -24.54
C HIS A 139 -17.52 23.22 -24.14
N ARG A 140 -17.08 22.34 -25.05
CA ARG A 140 -17.04 20.91 -24.79
C ARG A 140 -15.91 20.59 -23.82
N GLN A 141 -16.24 19.95 -22.71
CA GLN A 141 -15.31 19.46 -21.72
C GLN A 141 -15.42 17.93 -21.63
N THR A 142 -14.31 17.25 -21.33
CA THR A 142 -14.29 15.80 -21.25
C THR A 142 -13.57 15.34 -20.00
N ILE A 143 -14.16 14.37 -19.30
CA ILE A 143 -13.50 13.60 -18.26
C ILE A 143 -13.33 12.19 -18.81
N ARG A 144 -12.09 11.73 -18.94
CA ARG A 144 -11.77 10.44 -19.55
C ARG A 144 -10.99 9.55 -18.60
N PHE A 145 -11.43 8.30 -18.44
CA PHE A 145 -10.62 7.27 -17.80
C PHE A 145 -9.55 6.79 -18.78
N ILE A 146 -8.31 6.64 -18.28
CA ILE A 146 -7.21 6.05 -19.03
C ILE A 146 -6.44 5.09 -18.11
N PHE A 147 -5.85 4.04 -18.68
CA PHE A 147 -4.97 3.19 -17.93
C PHE A 147 -3.63 3.89 -17.60
N PRO A 148 -2.97 3.57 -16.47
CA PRO A 148 -1.73 4.24 -16.06
C PRO A 148 -0.64 4.30 -17.13
N ARG A 149 -0.52 3.25 -17.95
CA ARG A 149 0.47 3.15 -19.03
C ARG A 149 0.20 4.07 -20.20
N GLU A 150 -1.05 4.47 -20.40
CA GLU A 150 -1.49 5.31 -21.53
C GLU A 150 -1.25 6.81 -21.27
N ILE A 151 -0.96 7.22 -20.03
CA ILE A 151 -0.81 8.64 -19.67
C ILE A 151 0.21 9.34 -20.57
N SER A 152 1.29 8.66 -20.93
CA SER A 152 2.37 9.22 -21.74
C SER A 152 1.92 9.64 -23.14
N GLU A 153 0.89 8.98 -23.70
CA GLU A 153 0.34 9.28 -25.02
C GLU A 153 -0.46 10.59 -25.04
N TYR A 154 -1.05 10.95 -23.90
CA TYR A 154 -1.94 12.12 -23.76
C TYR A 154 -1.28 13.33 -23.12
N LYS A 155 0.03 13.31 -22.81
CA LYS A 155 0.75 14.37 -22.06
C LYS A 155 0.48 15.79 -22.57
N ASN A 156 0.34 15.97 -23.87
CA ASN A 156 0.18 17.29 -24.51
C ASN A 156 -1.28 17.79 -24.51
N ILE A 157 -2.22 16.94 -24.14
CA ILE A 157 -3.66 17.23 -24.17
C ILE A 157 -4.22 17.38 -22.75
N ILE A 158 -3.56 16.77 -21.78
CA ILE A 158 -3.98 16.77 -20.38
C ILE A 158 -3.88 18.19 -19.81
N GLU A 159 -4.95 18.70 -19.22
CA GLU A 159 -4.94 19.92 -18.38
C GLU A 159 -4.96 19.57 -16.89
N LEU A 160 -5.74 18.54 -16.51
CA LEU A 160 -5.81 18.01 -15.17
C LEU A 160 -5.70 16.48 -15.20
N LEU A 161 -4.73 15.94 -14.47
CA LEU A 161 -4.55 14.50 -14.23
C LEU A 161 -4.95 14.16 -12.80
N VAL A 162 -5.91 13.25 -12.67
CA VAL A 162 -6.40 12.74 -11.37
C VAL A 162 -5.99 11.29 -11.24
N ILE A 163 -5.29 10.97 -10.15
CA ILE A 163 -4.75 9.63 -9.88
C ILE A 163 -5.31 9.14 -8.55
N ASP A 164 -6.15 8.13 -8.58
CA ASP A 164 -6.63 7.48 -7.35
C ASP A 164 -5.77 6.25 -7.04
N GLU A 165 -5.50 6.01 -5.74
CA GLU A 165 -4.60 4.97 -5.21
C GLU A 165 -3.20 4.96 -5.87
N GLY A 166 -2.61 6.17 -6.03
CA GLY A 166 -1.36 6.39 -6.77
C GLY A 166 -0.14 5.59 -6.29
N ALA A 167 -0.07 5.20 -5.01
CA ALA A 167 1.03 4.38 -4.50
C ALA A 167 1.05 2.98 -5.15
N THR A 168 -0.10 2.41 -5.48
CA THR A 168 -0.22 1.08 -6.11
C THR A 168 0.38 1.04 -7.51
N ILE A 169 0.23 2.13 -8.25
CA ILE A 169 0.66 2.27 -9.66
C ILE A 169 1.90 3.15 -9.84
N TYR A 170 2.65 3.36 -8.74
CA TYR A 170 3.79 4.28 -8.71
C TYR A 170 4.76 4.07 -9.87
N ASP A 171 5.18 2.83 -10.14
CA ASP A 171 6.17 2.53 -11.18
C ASP A 171 5.69 2.88 -12.59
N GLU A 172 4.38 2.88 -12.84
CA GLU A 172 3.77 3.20 -14.13
C GLU A 172 3.58 4.72 -14.33
N ILE A 173 3.43 5.49 -13.24
CA ILE A 173 3.09 6.91 -13.30
C ILE A 173 4.26 7.86 -13.02
N LYS A 174 5.35 7.39 -12.42
CA LYS A 174 6.48 8.23 -11.95
C LYS A 174 7.06 9.16 -13.02
N GLU A 175 7.11 8.72 -14.29
CA GLU A 175 7.64 9.52 -15.42
C GLU A 175 6.69 10.64 -15.85
N ASN A 176 5.45 10.61 -15.38
CA ASN A 176 4.43 11.58 -15.76
C ASN A 176 4.28 12.73 -14.76
N PHE A 177 5.02 12.72 -13.64
CA PHE A 177 4.94 13.78 -12.62
C PHE A 177 5.52 15.12 -13.06
N SER A 178 6.31 15.16 -14.11
CA SER A 178 6.92 16.38 -14.65
C SER A 178 6.13 17.03 -15.81
N GLY A 179 4.95 16.51 -16.14
CA GLY A 179 4.14 16.99 -17.26
C GLY A 179 3.57 18.40 -17.04
N PRO A 180 3.23 19.15 -18.12
CA PRO A 180 2.75 20.54 -18.07
C PRO A 180 1.25 20.61 -17.73
N TYR A 181 0.80 19.98 -16.65
CA TYR A 181 -0.60 19.90 -16.21
C TYR A 181 -0.71 19.86 -14.70
N LEU A 182 -1.89 20.15 -14.20
CA LEU A 182 -2.24 20.03 -12.79
C LEU A 182 -2.38 18.53 -12.43
N ILE A 183 -1.85 18.12 -11.27
CA ILE A 183 -1.91 16.72 -10.82
C ILE A 183 -2.57 16.63 -9.45
N PHE A 184 -3.60 15.81 -9.35
CA PHE A 184 -4.23 15.42 -8.10
C PHE A 184 -3.96 13.93 -7.87
N ILE A 185 -3.34 13.59 -6.76
CA ILE A 185 -3.01 12.21 -6.40
C ILE A 185 -3.63 11.89 -5.06
N SER A 186 -4.40 10.81 -4.99
CA SER A 186 -4.77 10.23 -3.71
C SER A 186 -3.95 8.98 -3.42
N SER A 187 -3.69 8.74 -2.15
CA SER A 187 -3.06 7.51 -1.69
C SER A 187 -3.53 7.13 -0.29
N THR A 188 -3.58 5.81 -0.06
CA THR A 188 -3.92 5.26 1.25
C THR A 188 -2.64 5.01 2.04
N THR A 189 -2.53 5.56 3.27
CA THR A 189 -1.36 5.39 4.15
C THR A 189 -1.21 3.97 4.66
N SER A 190 -2.34 3.36 5.01
CA SER A 190 -2.45 1.99 5.51
C SER A 190 -3.74 1.39 4.94
N GLY A 191 -3.62 0.39 4.10
CA GLY A 191 -4.75 -0.24 3.44
C GLY A 191 -4.62 -1.75 3.36
N TYR A 192 -5.77 -2.42 3.20
CA TYR A 192 -5.86 -3.88 3.05
C TYR A 192 -5.38 -4.36 1.67
N GLU A 193 -5.18 -3.47 0.71
CA GLU A 193 -4.94 -3.79 -0.70
C GLU A 193 -3.46 -4.05 -1.03
N GLY A 194 -2.63 -4.25 -0.01
CA GLY A 194 -1.23 -4.60 -0.20
C GLY A 194 -0.34 -3.43 -0.64
N THR A 195 -0.84 -2.20 -0.60
CA THR A 195 0.00 -1.00 -0.72
C THR A 195 0.72 -0.78 0.59
N GLY A 196 1.93 -1.29 0.66
CA GLY A 196 2.78 -1.08 1.82
C GLY A 196 3.09 0.40 1.99
N ARG A 197 3.24 0.83 3.25
CA ARG A 197 3.70 2.17 3.64
C ARG A 197 4.95 2.61 2.87
N SER A 198 5.81 1.65 2.49
CA SER A 198 7.03 1.91 1.72
C SER A 198 6.76 2.50 0.34
N LEU A 199 5.71 2.06 -0.38
CA LEU A 199 5.33 2.63 -1.67
C LEU A 199 4.79 4.05 -1.53
N ASN A 200 3.97 4.28 -0.50
CA ASN A 200 3.46 5.62 -0.21
C ASN A 200 4.60 6.60 0.12
N LEU A 201 5.59 6.17 0.92
CA LEU A 201 6.78 6.97 1.21
C LEU A 201 7.66 7.20 -0.03
N LYS A 202 7.83 6.20 -0.90
CA LYS A 202 8.54 6.36 -2.18
C LYS A 202 7.85 7.36 -3.08
N LEU A 203 6.53 7.26 -3.21
CA LEU A 203 5.71 8.21 -3.98
C LEU A 203 5.90 9.63 -3.43
N LEU A 204 5.72 9.83 -2.12
CA LEU A 204 5.87 11.12 -1.46
C LEU A 204 7.27 11.72 -1.66
N ASN A 205 8.33 10.93 -1.47
CA ASN A 205 9.71 11.37 -1.65
C ASN A 205 9.99 11.74 -3.11
N SER A 206 9.47 10.98 -4.07
CA SER A 206 9.61 11.28 -5.49
C SER A 206 8.90 12.59 -5.87
N LEU A 207 7.68 12.81 -5.35
CA LEU A 207 6.93 14.05 -5.60
C LEU A 207 7.63 15.27 -4.99
N LYS A 208 8.18 15.14 -3.78
CA LYS A 208 8.99 16.21 -3.14
C LYS A 208 10.26 16.48 -3.94
N ALA A 209 11.00 15.45 -4.37
CA ALA A 209 12.21 15.62 -5.16
C ALA A 209 11.93 16.34 -6.48
N ASN A 210 10.87 16.00 -7.19
CA ASN A 210 10.47 16.68 -8.42
C ASN A 210 10.12 18.17 -8.20
N ALA A 211 9.54 18.50 -7.05
CA ALA A 211 9.27 19.91 -6.69
C ALA A 211 10.55 20.69 -6.36
N PHE A 212 11.55 20.04 -5.73
CA PHE A 212 12.84 20.68 -5.43
C PHE A 212 13.72 20.90 -6.67
N LEU A 213 13.76 19.92 -7.59
CA LEU A 213 14.55 20.03 -8.83
C LEU A 213 14.08 21.16 -9.73
N SER A 214 12.83 21.58 -9.62
CA SER A 214 12.29 22.73 -10.36
C SER A 214 12.64 24.10 -9.76
N ASN A 215 13.26 24.16 -8.59
CA ASN A 215 13.65 25.40 -7.90
C ASN A 215 15.09 25.88 -8.21
N ASP A 216 15.84 25.18 -9.06
CA ASP A 216 17.17 25.65 -9.50
C ASP A 216 17.05 26.96 -10.27
N PHE A 217 17.65 28.02 -9.71
CA PHE A 217 17.53 29.43 -10.05
C PHE A 217 17.90 29.81 -11.50
N ASN A 218 18.41 28.89 -12.30
CA ASN A 218 18.90 29.15 -13.66
C ASN A 218 17.98 28.69 -14.81
N SER A 219 16.87 28.02 -14.53
CA SER A 219 15.89 27.65 -15.55
C SER A 219 14.63 28.51 -15.41
N LYS A 220 14.29 29.28 -16.45
CA LYS A 220 13.00 29.97 -16.60
C LYS A 220 11.80 28.97 -16.77
N GLN A 221 11.95 27.73 -16.37
CA GLN A 221 10.90 26.72 -16.41
C GLN A 221 10.03 26.83 -15.18
N ASN A 222 8.73 26.82 -15.37
CA ASN A 222 7.70 26.94 -14.35
C ASN A 222 7.95 25.97 -13.19
N THR A 223 8.21 26.50 -12.00
CA THR A 223 8.37 25.72 -10.78
C THR A 223 7.07 25.01 -10.42
N ARG A 224 7.13 23.69 -10.26
CA ARG A 224 5.96 22.92 -9.81
C ARG A 224 5.78 23.04 -8.31
N VAL A 225 4.60 23.45 -7.86
CA VAL A 225 4.27 23.54 -6.44
C VAL A 225 3.75 22.22 -5.93
N PHE A 226 4.36 21.68 -4.88
CA PHE A 226 3.88 20.49 -4.19
C PHE A 226 3.13 20.86 -2.91
N ARG A 227 1.93 20.30 -2.73
CA ARG A 227 1.13 20.43 -1.51
C ARG A 227 0.69 19.06 -1.02
N GLU A 228 0.95 18.76 0.24
CA GLU A 228 0.45 17.55 0.91
C GLU A 228 -0.75 17.90 1.77
N VAL A 229 -1.81 17.12 1.64
CA VAL A 229 -3.06 17.26 2.40
C VAL A 229 -3.38 15.91 3.06
N ILE A 230 -3.77 15.96 4.33
CA ILE A 230 -4.03 14.77 5.14
C ILE A 230 -5.45 14.78 5.67
N LEU A 231 -6.23 13.71 5.41
CA LEU A 231 -7.53 13.50 6.03
C LEU A 231 -7.37 12.57 7.23
N LYS A 232 -7.72 13.04 8.41
CA LYS A 232 -7.63 12.28 9.65
C LYS A 232 -8.98 11.75 10.11
N LYS A 233 -10.03 12.57 10.04
CA LYS A 233 -11.34 12.28 10.60
C LYS A 233 -12.04 11.14 9.85
N PRO A 234 -12.46 10.06 10.54
CA PRO A 234 -13.17 8.95 9.92
C PRO A 234 -14.58 9.35 9.48
N ILE A 235 -15.03 8.75 8.35
CA ILE A 235 -16.40 8.91 7.84
C ILE A 235 -17.14 7.58 7.83
N ARG A 236 -16.40 6.49 7.53
CA ARG A 236 -16.96 5.15 7.50
C ARG A 236 -17.27 4.60 8.88
N TYR A 237 -16.41 4.92 9.84
CA TYR A 237 -16.53 4.54 11.24
C TYR A 237 -16.82 5.79 12.09
N SER A 238 -17.37 5.61 13.27
CA SER A 238 -17.43 6.66 14.29
C SER A 238 -16.03 6.97 14.82
N ILE A 239 -15.88 8.09 15.49
CA ILE A 239 -14.61 8.48 16.11
C ILE A 239 -14.31 7.51 17.25
N ASN A 240 -13.08 6.98 17.29
CA ASN A 240 -12.65 5.95 18.25
C ASN A 240 -13.49 4.65 18.21
N ASP A 241 -13.99 4.28 17.05
CA ASP A 241 -14.77 3.06 16.86
C ASP A 241 -13.95 1.81 17.27
N PRO A 242 -14.47 0.97 18.18
CA PRO A 242 -13.75 -0.21 18.65
C PRO A 242 -13.54 -1.24 17.54
N VAL A 243 -14.39 -1.29 16.52
CA VAL A 243 -14.24 -2.20 15.37
C VAL A 243 -13.09 -1.76 14.48
N GLU A 244 -12.96 -0.46 14.20
CA GLU A 244 -11.83 0.06 13.44
C GLU A 244 -10.51 -0.21 14.16
N LYS A 245 -10.47 0.04 15.48
CA LYS A 245 -9.30 -0.23 16.30
C LYS A 245 -8.93 -1.72 16.28
N TRP A 246 -9.90 -2.59 16.47
CA TRP A 246 -9.70 -4.04 16.42
C TRP A 246 -9.19 -4.51 15.04
N LEU A 247 -9.75 -3.98 13.93
CA LEU A 247 -9.29 -4.30 12.59
C LEU A 247 -7.84 -3.84 12.35
N ASN A 248 -7.50 -2.65 12.81
CA ASN A 248 -6.15 -2.12 12.69
C ASN A 248 -5.13 -2.95 13.47
N GLU A 249 -5.48 -3.38 14.68
CA GLU A 249 -4.67 -4.29 15.49
C GLU A 249 -4.51 -5.67 14.83
N LEU A 250 -5.62 -6.27 14.36
CA LEU A 250 -5.64 -7.59 13.73
C LEU A 250 -4.80 -7.63 12.47
N LEU A 251 -4.87 -6.59 11.66
CA LEU A 251 -4.18 -6.49 10.37
C LEU A 251 -2.83 -5.77 10.46
N CYS A 252 -2.41 -5.41 11.66
CA CYS A 252 -1.17 -4.67 11.93
C CYS A 252 -1.04 -3.40 11.06
N LEU A 253 -2.11 -2.60 10.94
CA LEU A 253 -2.13 -1.39 10.12
C LEU A 253 -1.61 -0.15 10.85
N ASP A 254 -1.83 -0.06 12.17
CA ASP A 254 -1.36 1.03 13.04
C ASP A 254 0.09 0.78 13.47
N LEU A 255 0.99 0.65 12.50
CA LEU A 255 2.41 0.50 12.76
C LEU A 255 3.03 1.87 12.90
N ASP A 256 3.19 2.34 14.14
CA ASP A 256 3.86 3.61 14.42
C ASP A 256 5.31 3.63 13.94
N ASN A 257 5.77 4.80 13.45
CA ASN A 257 7.15 5.04 13.03
C ASN A 257 8.16 5.02 14.19
N SER A 258 7.69 4.81 15.42
CA SER A 258 8.49 4.95 16.65
C SER A 258 9.34 3.74 17.00
N HIS A 259 9.35 2.69 16.17
CA HIS A 259 10.23 1.53 16.43
C HIS A 259 11.67 1.83 16.04
N ARG A 260 12.27 2.84 16.68
CA ARG A 260 13.73 2.99 16.68
C ARG A 260 14.32 1.85 17.52
N LEU A 261 15.47 1.35 17.10
CA LEU A 261 16.21 0.38 17.90
C LEU A 261 16.63 1.03 19.21
N ILE A 262 16.18 0.46 20.34
CA ILE A 262 16.48 0.96 21.68
C ILE A 262 17.94 0.69 22.02
N GLU A 263 18.46 -0.47 21.60
CA GLU A 263 19.81 -0.94 21.93
C GLU A 263 20.87 -0.52 20.90
N GLY A 264 20.50 0.23 19.87
CA GLY A 264 21.41 0.71 18.82
C GLY A 264 21.95 -0.41 17.92
N CYS A 265 23.24 -0.41 17.61
CA CYS A 265 23.93 -1.33 16.69
C CYS A 265 24.74 -2.38 17.48
N PRO A 266 24.20 -3.56 17.83
CA PRO A 266 24.93 -4.59 18.54
C PRO A 266 25.99 -5.25 17.63
N LYS A 267 27.04 -5.81 18.20
CA LYS A 267 28.04 -6.56 17.43
C LYS A 267 27.41 -7.79 16.76
N LEU A 268 27.70 -8.01 15.47
CA LEU A 268 27.17 -9.12 14.67
C LEU A 268 27.29 -10.50 15.35
N ASP A 269 28.39 -10.75 16.04
CA ASP A 269 28.66 -12.05 16.67
C ASP A 269 27.86 -12.28 17.95
N THR A 270 27.34 -11.21 18.57
CA THR A 270 26.51 -11.32 19.76
C THR A 270 25.06 -11.59 19.45
N CYS A 271 24.61 -11.31 18.21
CA CYS A 271 23.24 -11.52 17.76
C CYS A 271 22.93 -13.00 17.54
N LYS A 272 21.76 -13.43 17.98
CA LYS A 272 21.29 -14.81 17.87
C LYS A 272 20.02 -14.90 17.04
N LEU A 273 19.93 -15.95 16.23
CA LEU A 273 18.73 -16.24 15.41
C LEU A 273 17.82 -17.21 16.17
N TYR A 274 16.56 -16.84 16.35
CA TYR A 274 15.56 -17.61 17.06
C TYR A 274 14.40 -17.98 16.12
N LEU A 275 13.91 -19.21 16.26
CA LEU A 275 12.67 -19.64 15.63
C LEU A 275 11.48 -19.20 16.49
N VAL A 276 10.58 -18.44 15.91
CA VAL A 276 9.37 -17.99 16.61
C VAL A 276 8.35 -19.12 16.64
N ASP A 277 7.82 -19.41 17.85
CA ASP A 277 6.72 -20.35 17.98
C ASP A 277 5.42 -19.71 17.50
N ARG A 278 4.81 -20.33 16.48
CA ARG A 278 3.59 -19.83 15.85
C ARG A 278 2.41 -19.79 16.82
N ASN A 279 2.23 -20.81 17.65
CA ASN A 279 1.11 -20.89 18.57
C ASN A 279 1.17 -19.77 19.61
N THR A 280 2.36 -19.46 20.12
CA THR A 280 2.57 -18.34 21.03
C THR A 280 2.36 -16.99 20.33
N LEU A 281 2.80 -16.86 19.07
CA LEU A 281 2.66 -15.61 18.29
C LEU A 281 1.21 -15.24 18.06
N PHE A 282 0.35 -16.24 17.77
CA PHE A 282 -1.06 -16.06 17.45
C PHE A 282 -2.01 -16.43 18.61
N SER A 283 -1.50 -16.57 19.82
CA SER A 283 -2.30 -16.92 21.02
C SER A 283 -3.25 -15.81 21.50
N GLY A 284 -3.13 -14.59 20.96
CA GLY A 284 -3.86 -13.41 21.43
C GLY A 284 -3.26 -12.74 22.68
N HIS A 285 -2.16 -13.26 23.21
CA HIS A 285 -1.43 -12.64 24.32
C HIS A 285 -0.80 -11.31 23.88
N GLU A 286 -0.80 -10.29 24.74
CA GLU A 286 -0.31 -8.94 24.39
C GLU A 286 1.13 -8.92 23.88
N LEU A 287 2.04 -9.66 24.51
CA LEU A 287 3.42 -9.76 24.05
C LEU A 287 3.54 -10.43 22.67
N GLY A 288 2.69 -11.42 22.39
CA GLY A 288 2.61 -12.07 21.09
C GLY A 288 2.15 -11.10 20.01
N LYS A 289 1.12 -10.28 20.29
CA LYS A 289 0.62 -9.23 19.39
C LYS A 289 1.72 -8.20 19.11
N LEU A 290 2.40 -7.70 20.13
CA LEU A 290 3.49 -6.73 19.97
C LEU A 290 4.67 -7.31 19.15
N LEU A 291 5.01 -8.57 19.37
CA LEU A 291 6.04 -9.26 18.59
C LEU A 291 5.63 -9.39 17.12
N LEU A 292 4.37 -9.79 16.86
CA LEU A 292 3.82 -9.87 15.51
C LEU A 292 3.84 -8.51 14.82
N GLN A 293 3.42 -7.45 15.49
CA GLN A 293 3.45 -6.09 14.96
C GLN A 293 4.88 -5.66 14.58
N LYS A 294 5.88 -5.90 15.43
CA LYS A 294 7.30 -5.62 15.12
C LYS A 294 7.78 -6.38 13.88
N ILE A 295 7.41 -7.66 13.74
CA ILE A 295 7.79 -8.49 12.59
C ILE A 295 7.13 -7.99 11.31
N ILE A 296 5.81 -7.74 11.34
CA ILE A 296 5.06 -7.23 10.18
C ILE A 296 5.54 -5.83 9.78
N PHE A 297 5.89 -4.98 10.76
CA PHE A 297 6.50 -3.68 10.50
C PHE A 297 7.78 -3.82 9.66
N LEU A 298 8.71 -4.70 10.04
CA LEU A 298 9.93 -4.94 9.26
C LEU A 298 9.61 -5.41 7.84
N PHE A 299 8.67 -6.34 7.69
CA PHE A 299 8.27 -6.82 6.36
C PHE A 299 7.61 -5.72 5.53
N SER A 300 6.82 -4.83 6.14
CA SER A 300 6.14 -3.74 5.44
C SER A 300 7.08 -2.67 4.89
N ILE A 301 8.22 -2.44 5.55
CA ILE A 301 9.25 -1.51 5.07
C ILE A 301 10.03 -2.08 3.90
N SER A 302 10.35 -3.37 3.94
CA SER A 302 11.24 -4.02 2.97
C SER A 302 10.50 -4.58 1.76
N HIS A 303 9.22 -4.95 1.92
CA HIS A 303 8.39 -5.55 0.87
C HIS A 303 7.18 -4.68 0.60
N TYR A 304 7.08 -4.20 -0.63
CA TYR A 304 6.05 -3.23 -1.04
C TYR A 304 4.63 -3.82 -1.12
N ARG A 305 4.48 -5.14 -1.24
CA ARG A 305 3.18 -5.80 -1.34
C ARG A 305 2.94 -6.69 -0.13
N ASN A 306 2.05 -6.26 0.75
CA ASN A 306 1.61 -7.01 1.92
C ASN A 306 0.08 -7.11 1.90
N SER A 307 -0.45 -8.31 2.00
CA SER A 307 -1.89 -8.57 2.03
C SER A 307 -2.31 -9.16 3.38
N PRO A 308 -3.57 -9.06 3.76
CA PRO A 308 -4.11 -9.79 4.91
C PRO A 308 -3.90 -11.30 4.82
N ASP A 309 -3.93 -11.86 3.61
CA ASP A 309 -3.68 -13.29 3.34
C ASP A 309 -2.28 -13.71 3.78
N ASP A 310 -1.29 -12.82 3.76
CA ASP A 310 0.05 -13.11 4.25
C ASP A 310 0.08 -13.38 5.75
N ILE A 311 -0.72 -12.63 6.53
CA ILE A 311 -0.85 -12.84 7.98
C ILE A 311 -1.62 -14.13 8.24
N GLN A 312 -2.70 -14.38 7.50
CA GLN A 312 -3.46 -15.61 7.58
C GLN A 312 -2.59 -16.83 7.24
N MET A 313 -1.80 -16.75 6.17
CA MET A 313 -0.88 -17.82 5.81
C MET A 313 0.17 -18.11 6.89
N LEU A 314 0.67 -17.08 7.58
CA LEU A 314 1.57 -17.24 8.73
C LEU A 314 0.88 -17.93 9.92
N SER A 315 -0.40 -17.64 10.15
CA SER A 315 -1.22 -18.24 11.20
C SER A 315 -1.55 -19.70 10.90
N ASP A 316 -2.02 -20.00 9.70
CA ASP A 316 -2.70 -21.26 9.40
C ASP A 316 -1.76 -22.31 8.78
N SER A 317 -0.78 -21.90 7.99
CA SER A 317 0.08 -22.84 7.26
C SER A 317 1.19 -23.42 8.12
N PRO A 318 1.23 -24.75 8.32
CA PRO A 318 2.26 -25.41 9.12
C PRO A 318 3.65 -25.37 8.49
N SER A 319 3.74 -25.20 7.16
CA SER A 319 5.01 -25.11 6.43
C SER A 319 5.71 -23.78 6.60
N HIS A 320 4.96 -22.71 6.90
CA HIS A 320 5.48 -21.36 7.06
C HIS A 320 6.02 -21.13 8.46
N ARG A 321 7.22 -20.54 8.55
CA ARG A 321 7.94 -20.28 9.81
C ARG A 321 8.59 -18.91 9.77
N ILE A 322 8.81 -18.35 10.95
CA ILE A 322 9.47 -17.06 11.14
C ILE A 322 10.74 -17.27 11.98
N LEU A 323 11.83 -16.69 11.52
CA LEU A 323 13.07 -16.54 12.26
C LEU A 323 13.30 -15.06 12.54
N ILE A 324 13.76 -14.74 13.72
CA ILE A 324 14.16 -13.39 14.13
C ILE A 324 15.60 -13.37 14.61
N LEU A 325 16.38 -12.41 14.10
CA LEU A 325 17.71 -12.10 14.63
C LEU A 325 17.53 -10.96 15.62
N ILE A 326 17.91 -11.20 16.86
CA ILE A 326 17.77 -10.24 17.95
C ILE A 326 19.13 -9.93 18.59
N SER A 327 19.23 -8.76 19.21
CA SER A 327 20.32 -8.36 20.05
C SER A 327 20.40 -9.22 21.33
N PRO A 328 21.53 -9.26 22.02
CA PRO A 328 21.60 -9.82 23.37
C PRO A 328 20.65 -9.05 24.29
N PHE A 329 19.72 -9.73 24.92
CA PHE A 329 18.72 -9.10 25.77
C PHE A 329 18.75 -9.69 27.19
N ASN A 330 18.33 -8.90 28.15
CA ASN A 330 18.21 -9.34 29.53
C ASN A 330 16.79 -9.82 29.82
N MET A 331 16.63 -11.12 30.03
CA MET A 331 15.33 -11.75 30.33
C MET A 331 14.64 -11.20 31.59
N ARG A 332 15.36 -10.51 32.47
CA ARG A 332 14.80 -9.98 33.72
C ARG A 332 13.97 -8.70 33.53
N LEU A 333 14.06 -8.06 32.37
CA LEU A 333 13.44 -6.75 32.15
C LEU A 333 12.00 -6.81 31.64
N ASN A 334 11.42 -7.96 31.36
CA ASN A 334 10.07 -8.13 30.77
C ASN A 334 9.79 -7.22 29.53
N ILE A 335 10.83 -6.81 28.83
CA ILE A 335 10.75 -5.98 27.63
C ILE A 335 11.07 -6.87 26.43
N LEU A 336 10.27 -6.74 25.37
CA LEU A 336 10.56 -7.44 24.11
C LEU A 336 11.86 -6.90 23.51
N PRO A 337 12.80 -7.79 23.12
CA PRO A 337 14.05 -7.37 22.48
C PRO A 337 13.79 -6.70 21.14
N ASP A 338 14.74 -5.91 20.68
CA ASP A 338 14.71 -5.32 19.36
C ASP A 338 14.97 -6.39 18.31
N ILE A 339 14.10 -6.41 17.29
CA ILE A 339 14.25 -7.31 16.15
C ILE A 339 15.10 -6.61 15.10
N ILE A 340 16.29 -7.13 14.86
CA ILE A 340 17.23 -6.58 13.87
C ILE A 340 16.88 -7.04 12.46
N THR A 341 16.65 -8.36 12.32
CA THR A 341 16.29 -8.99 11.04
C THR A 341 15.20 -10.02 11.27
N ALA A 342 14.21 -10.05 10.40
CA ALA A 342 13.18 -11.09 10.36
C ALA A 342 13.24 -11.86 9.02
N ILE A 343 13.11 -13.18 9.10
CA ILE A 343 13.05 -14.07 7.92
C ILE A 343 11.76 -14.86 8.00
N HIS A 344 10.93 -14.75 6.98
CA HIS A 344 9.81 -15.63 6.72
C HIS A 344 10.23 -16.67 5.69
N PHE A 345 10.13 -17.94 6.03
CA PHE A 345 10.48 -19.04 5.14
C PHE A 345 9.42 -20.13 5.17
N CYS A 346 9.38 -20.96 4.14
CA CYS A 346 8.53 -22.14 4.08
C CYS A 346 9.35 -23.37 3.72
N TYR A 347 8.90 -24.53 4.22
CA TYR A 347 9.42 -25.83 3.80
C TYR A 347 8.74 -26.24 2.51
N GLU A 348 9.51 -26.71 1.53
CA GLU A 348 9.04 -27.18 0.22
C GLU A 348 9.68 -28.52 -0.16
N GLY A 349 8.98 -29.27 -1.01
CA GLY A 349 9.46 -30.55 -1.53
C GLY A 349 8.92 -31.76 -0.77
N GLN A 350 9.65 -32.89 -0.81
CA GLN A 350 9.21 -34.19 -0.35
C GLN A 350 7.95 -34.70 -1.08
N ILE A 351 7.81 -34.37 -2.36
CA ILE A 351 6.68 -34.74 -3.20
C ILE A 351 6.99 -36.06 -3.88
N ASN A 352 6.03 -36.98 -3.87
CA ASN A 352 6.19 -38.26 -4.55
C ASN A 352 6.41 -38.08 -6.06
N ARG A 353 7.42 -38.74 -6.59
CA ARG A 353 7.82 -38.68 -8.01
C ARG A 353 6.68 -39.00 -8.99
N ASN A 354 5.82 -39.97 -8.68
CA ASN A 354 4.69 -40.33 -9.55
C ASN A 354 3.63 -39.19 -9.55
N PHE A 355 3.40 -38.58 -8.40
CA PHE A 355 2.51 -37.42 -8.29
C PHE A 355 3.07 -36.22 -9.06
N SER A 356 4.39 -35.95 -8.94
CA SER A 356 5.08 -34.93 -9.71
C SER A 356 4.92 -35.16 -11.22
N LYS A 357 5.21 -36.36 -11.73
CA LYS A 357 5.04 -36.71 -13.14
C LYS A 357 3.60 -36.45 -13.64
N LYS A 358 2.60 -36.91 -12.87
CA LYS A 358 1.19 -36.75 -13.23
C LYS A 358 0.80 -35.26 -13.34
N ASN A 359 1.23 -34.44 -12.39
CA ASN A 359 0.93 -33.02 -12.41
C ASN A 359 1.67 -32.24 -13.51
N MET A 360 2.91 -32.66 -13.84
CA MET A 360 3.65 -32.13 -14.99
C MET A 360 2.91 -32.35 -16.31
N ILE A 361 2.40 -33.59 -16.51
CA ILE A 361 1.62 -33.95 -17.73
C ILE A 361 0.33 -33.15 -17.81
N LEU A 362 -0.34 -32.90 -16.68
CA LEU A 362 -1.60 -32.16 -16.60
C LEU A 362 -1.40 -30.64 -16.53
N ASP A 363 -0.16 -30.17 -16.53
CA ASP A 363 0.22 -28.75 -16.30
C ASP A 363 -0.39 -28.16 -15.04
N LYS A 364 -0.59 -28.97 -13.99
CA LYS A 364 -1.15 -28.56 -12.72
C LYS A 364 -0.04 -28.17 -11.76
N LYS A 365 -0.07 -26.90 -11.30
CA LYS A 365 0.89 -26.38 -10.32
C LYS A 365 0.75 -27.08 -8.96
N PHE A 366 1.88 -27.35 -8.30
CA PHE A 366 1.89 -27.86 -6.93
C PHE A 366 1.45 -26.75 -5.97
N PRO A 367 0.40 -26.93 -5.17
CA PRO A 367 0.01 -25.95 -4.18
C PRO A 367 1.09 -25.83 -3.10
N GLY A 368 1.67 -24.63 -2.94
CA GLY A 368 2.66 -24.34 -1.90
C GLY A 368 4.11 -24.63 -2.23
N ASP A 369 4.41 -25.47 -3.24
CA ASP A 369 5.76 -25.93 -3.59
C ASP A 369 6.27 -25.23 -4.87
N LEU A 370 6.65 -23.96 -4.76
CA LEU A 370 7.02 -23.15 -5.91
C LEU A 370 8.32 -23.62 -6.58
N ILE A 371 9.40 -23.78 -5.80
CA ILE A 371 10.73 -24.13 -6.35
C ILE A 371 10.71 -25.54 -6.92
N PRO A 372 10.20 -26.57 -6.23
CA PRO A 372 10.08 -27.92 -6.80
C PRO A 372 9.29 -27.95 -8.11
N TRP A 373 8.18 -27.19 -8.18
CA TRP A 373 7.37 -27.09 -9.39
C TRP A 373 8.15 -26.47 -10.56
N VAL A 374 8.75 -25.28 -10.33
CA VAL A 374 9.43 -24.53 -11.39
C VAL A 374 10.61 -25.33 -11.94
N ILE A 375 11.40 -25.94 -11.07
CA ILE A 375 12.57 -26.72 -11.51
C ILE A 375 12.14 -28.00 -12.22
N SER A 376 11.22 -28.77 -11.63
CA SER A 376 10.75 -30.01 -12.27
C SER A 376 10.15 -29.76 -13.64
N ARG A 377 9.39 -28.66 -13.81
CA ARG A 377 8.77 -28.31 -15.09
C ARG A 377 9.79 -27.84 -16.13
N ASN A 378 10.68 -26.93 -15.77
CA ASN A 378 11.62 -26.33 -16.72
C ASN A 378 12.72 -27.31 -17.16
N PHE A 379 13.16 -28.19 -16.28
CA PHE A 379 14.19 -29.18 -16.57
C PHE A 379 13.63 -30.58 -16.89
N LEU A 380 12.30 -30.72 -16.89
CA LEU A 380 11.59 -32.01 -17.10
C LEU A 380 12.07 -33.13 -16.16
N ASP A 381 12.53 -32.74 -14.97
CA ASP A 381 13.01 -33.67 -13.95
C ASP A 381 12.03 -33.77 -12.75
N PRO A 382 11.17 -34.81 -12.74
CA PRO A 382 10.25 -35.04 -11.64
C PRO A 382 10.95 -35.52 -10.35
N SER A 383 12.22 -35.89 -10.40
CA SER A 383 12.95 -36.37 -9.23
C SER A 383 13.39 -35.26 -8.31
N PHE A 384 13.52 -34.05 -8.84
CA PHE A 384 13.86 -32.85 -8.04
C PHE A 384 12.85 -32.60 -6.95
N SER A 385 11.57 -32.86 -7.20
CA SER A 385 10.49 -32.63 -6.24
C SER A 385 10.57 -33.55 -4.98
N GLU A 386 11.34 -34.63 -5.01
CA GLU A 386 11.56 -35.51 -3.85
C GLU A 386 12.51 -34.89 -2.80
N PHE A 387 13.32 -33.90 -3.20
CA PHE A 387 14.20 -33.24 -2.27
C PHE A 387 13.40 -32.33 -1.30
N SER A 388 13.92 -32.20 -0.08
CA SER A 388 13.41 -31.26 0.91
C SER A 388 14.22 -29.98 0.87
N GLY A 389 13.55 -28.83 0.81
CA GLY A 389 14.17 -27.53 0.75
C GLY A 389 13.50 -26.51 1.65
N ILE A 390 14.13 -25.35 1.73
CA ILE A 390 13.59 -24.15 2.38
C ILE A 390 13.58 -23.04 1.35
N ARG A 391 12.41 -22.42 1.15
CA ARG A 391 12.29 -21.19 0.38
C ARG A 391 12.14 -20.01 1.32
N ILE A 392 13.02 -19.01 1.20
CA ILE A 392 12.84 -17.73 1.86
C ILE A 392 11.75 -16.97 1.09
N VAL A 393 10.65 -16.66 1.79
CA VAL A 393 9.52 -15.89 1.26
C VAL A 393 9.80 -14.41 1.40
N ARG A 394 10.27 -13.99 2.58
CA ARG A 394 10.62 -12.61 2.90
C ARG A 394 11.81 -12.55 3.83
N ILE A 395 12.64 -11.54 3.65
CA ILE A 395 13.72 -11.19 4.56
C ILE A 395 13.74 -9.67 4.69
N ALA A 396 13.80 -9.19 5.91
CA ALA A 396 13.81 -7.77 6.20
C ALA A 396 14.77 -7.45 7.34
N THR A 397 15.58 -6.41 7.17
CA THR A 397 16.45 -5.86 8.19
C THR A 397 15.99 -4.45 8.52
N HIS A 398 16.03 -4.08 9.80
CA HIS A 398 15.60 -2.78 10.29
C HIS A 398 16.34 -1.64 9.53
N SER A 399 15.60 -0.56 9.18
CA SER A 399 16.13 0.55 8.38
C SER A 399 17.40 1.16 8.94
N ASP A 400 17.49 1.31 10.27
CA ASP A 400 18.59 1.98 10.97
C ASP A 400 19.91 1.18 10.91
N VAL A 401 19.83 -0.11 10.58
CA VAL A 401 20.99 -1.03 10.57
C VAL A 401 21.12 -1.81 9.26
N GLN A 402 20.53 -1.32 8.20
CA GLN A 402 20.72 -1.88 6.86
C GLN A 402 22.16 -1.70 6.38
N ASN A 403 22.61 -2.57 5.47
CA ASN A 403 23.96 -2.57 4.86
C ASN A 403 25.14 -2.81 5.83
N ILE A 404 24.88 -3.20 7.09
CA ILE A 404 25.92 -3.51 8.10
C ILE A 404 26.28 -5.02 8.11
N GLY A 405 25.46 -5.87 7.47
CA GLY A 405 25.74 -7.31 7.34
C GLY A 405 24.83 -8.22 8.18
N TYR A 406 23.85 -7.69 8.93
CA TYR A 406 22.95 -8.51 9.74
C TYR A 406 22.10 -9.48 8.91
N GLY A 407 21.60 -9.06 7.75
CA GLY A 407 20.86 -9.93 6.83
C GLY A 407 21.72 -11.11 6.35
N SER A 408 22.96 -10.85 5.94
CA SER A 408 23.92 -11.89 5.53
C SER A 408 24.26 -12.85 6.66
N LYS A 409 24.42 -12.34 7.90
CA LYS A 409 24.63 -13.16 9.10
C LYS A 409 23.43 -14.07 9.36
N ALA A 410 22.22 -13.56 9.29
CA ALA A 410 21.00 -14.35 9.48
C ALA A 410 20.88 -15.49 8.47
N ILE A 411 21.17 -15.22 7.18
CA ILE A 411 21.20 -16.24 6.13
C ILE A 411 22.28 -17.29 6.39
N SER A 412 23.49 -16.88 6.74
CA SER A 412 24.59 -17.81 7.06
C SER A 412 24.23 -18.76 8.20
N ILE A 413 23.60 -18.27 9.28
CA ILE A 413 23.13 -19.10 10.38
C ILE A 413 22.06 -20.08 9.92
N LEU A 414 21.10 -19.65 9.05
CA LEU A 414 20.08 -20.49 8.48
C LEU A 414 20.66 -21.60 7.59
N GLN A 415 21.66 -21.27 6.75
CA GLN A 415 22.36 -22.26 5.93
C GLN A 415 23.04 -23.34 6.80
N ASN A 416 23.78 -22.92 7.81
CA ASN A 416 24.42 -23.84 8.75
C ASN A 416 23.40 -24.75 9.46
N PHE A 417 22.23 -24.22 9.84
CA PHE A 417 21.14 -25.02 10.40
C PHE A 417 20.63 -26.09 9.43
N CYS A 418 20.45 -25.74 8.15
CA CYS A 418 20.03 -26.69 7.11
C CYS A 418 21.06 -27.81 6.90
N GLU A 419 22.36 -27.48 6.87
CA GLU A 419 23.44 -28.44 6.70
C GLU A 419 23.57 -29.41 7.89
N LEU A 420 23.42 -28.91 9.11
CA LEU A 420 23.44 -29.73 10.32
C LEU A 420 22.27 -30.71 10.36
N ASN A 421 21.08 -30.29 9.93
CA ASN A 421 19.92 -31.16 9.84
C ASN A 421 20.07 -32.23 8.76
N LYS A 422 20.71 -31.91 7.63
CA LYS A 422 21.06 -32.89 6.60
C LYS A 422 21.97 -33.99 7.18
N LYS A 423 23.00 -33.65 7.95
CA LYS A 423 23.91 -34.60 8.61
C LYS A 423 23.19 -35.46 9.65
N LYS A 424 22.23 -34.94 10.40
CA LYS A 424 21.42 -35.70 11.36
C LYS A 424 20.46 -36.69 10.67
N SER A 425 19.85 -36.31 9.56
CA SER A 425 18.98 -37.15 8.74
C SER A 425 19.78 -38.32 8.12
N PHE A 426 20.99 -38.06 7.64
CA PHE A 426 21.90 -39.11 7.14
C PHE A 426 22.28 -40.11 8.23
N LYS A 427 22.64 -39.64 9.44
CA LYS A 427 22.93 -40.54 10.57
C LYS A 427 21.74 -41.42 10.96
N LYS A 428 20.52 -40.86 11.00
CA LYS A 428 19.31 -41.66 11.25
C LYS A 428 19.02 -42.69 10.19
N LYS A 429 19.25 -42.40 8.90
CA LYS A 429 19.10 -43.37 7.81
C LYS A 429 20.16 -44.49 7.89
N LEU A 430 21.40 -44.16 8.25
CA LEU A 430 22.47 -45.18 8.47
C LEU A 430 22.10 -46.15 9.61
N ILE A 431 21.66 -45.60 10.75
CA ILE A 431 21.27 -46.41 11.92
C ILE A 431 20.07 -47.33 11.60
N LEU A 432 19.09 -46.84 10.81
CA LEU A 432 17.96 -47.66 10.37
C LEU A 432 18.34 -48.72 9.32
N SER A 433 19.33 -48.44 8.46
CA SER A 433 19.84 -49.44 7.49
C SER A 433 20.68 -50.50 8.16
N GLU A 434 21.44 -50.20 9.18
CA GLU A 434 22.19 -51.17 10.00
C GLU A 434 21.28 -52.06 10.86
N LYS A 435 20.17 -51.53 11.38
CA LYS A 435 19.15 -52.34 12.10
C LYS A 435 18.37 -53.28 11.18
N LYS A 436 18.14 -52.93 9.88
CA LYS A 436 17.51 -53.80 8.91
C LYS A 436 18.44 -54.87 8.36
N LYS A 437 19.75 -54.77 8.53
CA LYS A 437 20.72 -55.84 8.17
C LYS A 437 21.00 -56.83 9.31
N LYS A 438 20.44 -56.61 10.49
CA LYS A 438 20.58 -57.47 11.69
C LYS A 438 19.28 -58.21 12.07
N LEU A 439 18.24 -58.11 11.25
CA LEU A 439 17.03 -58.91 11.26
C LEU A 439 16.96 -59.69 9.94
#